data_0a9dc21f3b0adf8b899a100df0dda45c
#
_entry.id   0a9dc21f3b0adf8b899a100df0dda45c
#
_cell.length_a   1.000
_cell.length_b   1.000
_cell.length_c   1.000
_cell.angle_alpha   90.00
_cell.angle_beta   90.00
_cell.angle_gamma   90.00
#
_symmetry.space_group_name_H-M   'P 1'
#
loop_
_entity.id
_entity.type
_entity.pdbx_description
1 polymer ?
#
loop_
_entity_poly.entity_id
_entity_poly.type
_entity_poly.pdbx_seq_one_letter_code
_entity_poly.pdbx_strand_id
1 'polypeptide(L)'
;MPVTIYHNPNCGTSRNVLAMIRQSGEEPEIIEYLKTPPTRARLVALIGEMGIPVRDLLRRKGTPYDDLGLDDPALSDEALIDAMMAHPILINRPIVVTAKGTKLCRPSEAVLKILDNPDIGGFSKEDGEVVVPARDKSA
;
A
#
# COMPACT_ATOMS: atom_id res chain seq x y z
N MET A 1 -4.69 -5.60 -17.61
CA MET A 1 -5.43 -5.31 -16.39
C MET A 1 -4.90 -4.02 -15.77
N PRO A 2 -5.75 -3.06 -15.48
CA PRO A 2 -5.27 -1.79 -14.94
C PRO A 2 -4.71 -1.96 -13.53
N VAL A 3 -3.79 -1.06 -13.19
CA VAL A 3 -3.25 -0.99 -11.84
C VAL A 3 -4.22 -0.18 -10.99
N THR A 4 -4.47 -0.65 -9.78
CA THR A 4 -5.26 0.10 -8.79
C THR A 4 -4.40 0.39 -7.57
N ILE A 5 -4.45 1.62 -7.07
CA ILE A 5 -3.76 1.99 -5.84
C ILE A 5 -4.77 2.50 -4.81
N TYR A 6 -4.75 1.90 -3.62
CA TYR A 6 -5.47 2.42 -2.46
C TYR A 6 -4.54 3.42 -1.78
N HIS A 7 -4.85 4.69 -1.99
CA HIS A 7 -3.92 5.80 -1.85
C HIS A 7 -4.30 6.73 -0.71
N ASN A 8 -3.29 7.22 0.00
CA ASN A 8 -3.45 8.32 0.94
C ASN A 8 -2.56 9.47 0.46
N PRO A 9 -3.13 10.57 -0.05
CA PRO A 9 -2.32 11.67 -0.59
C PRO A 9 -1.48 12.39 0.46
N ASN A 10 -1.77 12.17 1.74
CA ASN A 10 -1.00 12.77 2.83
C ASN A 10 0.16 11.88 3.30
N CYS A 11 0.35 10.74 2.66
CA CYS A 11 1.42 9.79 3.02
C CYS A 11 2.53 9.84 1.96
N GLY A 12 3.76 10.15 2.40
CA GLY A 12 4.90 10.23 1.48
C GLY A 12 5.17 8.93 0.76
N THR A 13 5.11 7.79 1.45
CA THR A 13 5.30 6.48 0.82
C THR A 13 4.26 6.24 -0.26
N SER A 14 3.00 6.60 0.02
CA SER A 14 1.91 6.42 -0.95
C SER A 14 2.12 7.31 -2.19
N ARG A 15 2.56 8.56 -1.99
CA ARG A 15 2.88 9.45 -3.11
C ARG A 15 4.05 8.92 -3.94
N ASN A 16 5.08 8.38 -3.28
CA ASN A 16 6.23 7.80 -3.97
C ASN A 16 5.81 6.61 -4.83
N VAL A 17 4.95 5.74 -4.30
CA VAL A 17 4.47 4.57 -5.04
C VAL A 17 3.66 5.01 -6.27
N LEU A 18 2.78 5.99 -6.10
CA LEU A 18 2.00 6.52 -7.21
C LEU A 18 2.92 7.05 -8.31
N ALA A 19 3.95 7.79 -7.92
CA ALA A 19 4.91 8.33 -8.88
C ALA A 19 5.67 7.21 -9.61
N MET A 20 6.06 6.15 -8.89
CA MET A 20 6.73 5.00 -9.51
C MET A 20 5.83 4.30 -10.52
N ILE A 21 4.55 4.12 -10.19
CA ILE A 21 3.59 3.50 -11.12
C ILE A 21 3.52 4.33 -12.40
N ARG A 22 3.40 5.64 -12.27
CA ARG A 22 3.33 6.53 -13.43
C ARG A 22 4.63 6.51 -14.23
N GLN A 23 5.76 6.45 -13.56
CA GLN A 23 7.06 6.39 -14.25
C GLN A 23 7.23 5.08 -15.01
N SER A 24 6.54 4.00 -14.59
CA SER A 24 6.54 2.74 -15.32
C SER A 24 5.75 2.81 -16.63
N GLY A 25 5.02 3.90 -16.85
CA GLY A 25 4.21 4.09 -18.05
C GLY A 25 2.73 3.80 -17.86
N GLU A 26 2.30 3.50 -16.63
CA GLU A 26 0.91 3.18 -16.36
C GLU A 26 0.23 4.29 -15.58
N GLU A 27 -1.04 4.55 -15.90
CA GLU A 27 -1.87 5.46 -15.12
C GLU A 27 -2.84 4.61 -14.30
N PRO A 28 -2.68 4.56 -12.98
CA PRO A 28 -3.51 3.69 -12.15
C PRO A 28 -4.89 4.28 -11.88
N GLU A 29 -5.82 3.41 -11.51
CA GLU A 29 -7.04 3.85 -10.83
C GLU A 29 -6.63 4.22 -9.40
N ILE A 30 -6.95 5.45 -8.98
CA ILE A 30 -6.59 5.95 -7.66
C ILE A 30 -7.83 5.93 -6.79
N ILE A 31 -7.79 5.13 -5.72
CA ILE A 31 -8.87 5.09 -4.73
C ILE A 31 -8.33 5.74 -3.46
N GLU A 32 -8.84 6.93 -3.15
CA GLU A 32 -8.51 7.58 -1.89
C GLU A 32 -9.37 6.96 -0.80
N TYR A 33 -8.86 5.91 -0.19
CA TYR A 33 -9.66 5.04 0.67
C TYR A 33 -10.13 5.70 1.96
N LEU A 34 -9.56 6.83 2.35
CA LEU A 34 -10.10 7.58 3.49
C LEU A 34 -11.42 8.26 3.14
N LYS A 35 -11.64 8.58 1.87
CA LYS A 35 -12.88 9.16 1.37
C LYS A 35 -13.84 8.11 0.85
N THR A 36 -13.29 7.08 0.24
CA THR A 36 -14.05 5.98 -0.36
C THR A 36 -13.49 4.65 0.15
N PRO A 37 -13.83 4.28 1.40
CA PRO A 37 -13.28 3.05 1.98
C PRO A 37 -13.73 1.81 1.20
N PRO A 38 -12.90 0.77 1.17
CA PRO A 38 -13.35 -0.49 0.60
C PRO A 38 -14.47 -1.09 1.45
N THR A 39 -15.31 -1.91 0.83
CA THR A 39 -16.25 -2.70 1.59
C THR A 39 -15.48 -3.71 2.43
N ARG A 40 -16.14 -4.27 3.47
CA ARG A 40 -15.54 -5.31 4.29
C ARG A 40 -15.10 -6.50 3.42
N ALA A 41 -15.95 -6.94 2.51
CA ALA A 41 -15.62 -8.06 1.62
C ALA A 41 -14.39 -7.75 0.77
N ARG A 42 -14.27 -6.52 0.28
CA ARG A 42 -13.10 -6.13 -0.52
C ARG A 42 -11.84 -6.08 0.34
N LEU A 43 -11.94 -5.55 1.54
CA LEU A 43 -10.79 -5.50 2.45
C LEU A 43 -10.29 -6.91 2.78
N VAL A 44 -11.21 -7.83 3.09
CA VAL A 44 -10.87 -9.22 3.36
C VAL A 44 -10.18 -9.86 2.14
N ALA A 45 -10.72 -9.60 0.95
CA ALA A 45 -10.14 -10.12 -0.29
C ALA A 45 -8.73 -9.57 -0.52
N LEU A 46 -8.52 -8.28 -0.28
CA LEU A 46 -7.20 -7.65 -0.43
C LEU A 46 -6.17 -8.30 0.51
N ILE A 47 -6.55 -8.51 1.76
CA ILE A 47 -5.67 -9.14 2.75
C ILE A 47 -5.30 -10.55 2.32
N GLY A 48 -6.30 -11.32 1.86
CA GLY A 48 -6.06 -12.67 1.37
C GLY A 48 -5.13 -12.70 0.16
N GLU A 49 -5.32 -11.75 -0.76
CA GLU A 49 -4.47 -11.65 -1.96
C GLU A 49 -3.05 -11.26 -1.61
N MET A 50 -2.87 -10.42 -0.60
CA MET A 50 -1.53 -10.04 -0.14
C MET A 50 -0.81 -11.17 0.58
N GLY A 51 -1.54 -12.11 1.13
CA GLY A 51 -0.95 -13.24 1.85
C GLY A 51 -0.26 -12.84 3.14
N ILE A 52 -0.70 -11.77 3.78
CA ILE A 52 -0.13 -11.29 5.05
C ILE A 52 -1.12 -11.51 6.18
N PRO A 53 -0.64 -11.64 7.42
CA PRO A 53 -1.54 -11.62 8.58
C PRO A 53 -2.33 -10.31 8.62
N VAL A 54 -3.57 -10.36 9.11
CA VAL A 54 -4.42 -9.17 9.21
C VAL A 54 -3.70 -8.08 10.01
N ARG A 55 -3.05 -8.48 11.10
CA ARG A 55 -2.35 -7.54 11.99
C ARG A 55 -1.27 -6.74 11.26
N ASP A 56 -0.64 -7.32 10.24
CA ASP A 56 0.44 -6.66 9.51
C ASP A 56 -0.06 -5.52 8.61
N LEU A 57 -1.36 -5.44 8.38
CA LEU A 57 -1.94 -4.34 7.61
C LEU A 57 -2.27 -3.12 8.49
N LEU A 58 -2.24 -3.28 9.81
CA LEU A 58 -2.59 -2.19 10.72
C LEU A 58 -1.45 -1.17 10.80
N ARG A 59 -1.83 0.10 10.73
CA ARG A 59 -0.91 1.21 10.97
C ARG A 59 -1.13 1.76 12.37
N ARG A 60 -0.05 1.92 13.11
CA ARG A 60 -0.10 2.45 14.47
C ARG A 60 0.10 3.96 14.50
N LYS A 61 1.11 4.45 13.78
CA LYS A 61 1.51 5.85 13.85
C LYS A 61 0.42 6.76 13.28
N GLY A 62 -0.01 7.74 14.08
CA GLY A 62 -1.00 8.73 13.65
C GLY A 62 -2.42 8.18 13.55
N THR A 63 -2.72 7.09 14.27
CA THR A 63 -4.03 6.44 14.22
C THR A 63 -4.52 6.18 15.64
N PRO A 64 -5.81 5.82 15.82
CA PRO A 64 -6.31 5.46 17.15
C PRO A 64 -5.94 4.05 17.62
N TYR A 65 -4.91 3.45 17.03
CA TYR A 65 -4.47 2.09 17.34
C TYR A 65 -4.29 1.86 18.85
N ASP A 66 -3.55 2.75 19.52
CA ASP A 66 -3.30 2.60 20.95
C ASP A 66 -4.55 2.85 21.78
N ASP A 67 -5.32 3.88 21.44
CA ASP A 67 -6.56 4.19 22.14
C ASP A 67 -7.59 3.06 22.06
N LEU A 68 -7.58 2.32 20.96
CA LEU A 68 -8.49 1.20 20.75
C LEU A 68 -7.94 -0.11 21.31
N GLY A 69 -6.74 -0.11 21.87
CA GLY A 69 -6.14 -1.31 22.44
C GLY A 69 -5.83 -2.40 21.42
N LEU A 70 -5.49 -2.01 20.19
CA LEU A 70 -5.32 -2.98 19.10
C LEU A 70 -4.03 -3.80 19.20
N ASP A 71 -3.14 -3.47 20.14
CA ASP A 71 -1.93 -4.26 20.38
C ASP A 71 -2.21 -5.54 21.20
N ASP A 72 -3.44 -5.70 21.67
CA ASP A 72 -3.83 -6.89 22.41
C ASP A 72 -3.72 -8.13 21.52
N PRO A 73 -2.84 -9.08 21.84
CA PRO A 73 -2.65 -10.26 20.98
C PRO A 73 -3.84 -11.21 20.98
N ALA A 74 -4.78 -11.04 21.92
CA ALA A 74 -5.98 -11.86 21.99
C ALA A 74 -7.06 -11.44 21.00
N LEU A 75 -6.92 -10.28 20.35
CA LEU A 75 -7.91 -9.83 19.37
C LEU A 75 -7.92 -10.73 18.14
N SER A 76 -9.13 -11.11 17.72
CA SER A 76 -9.31 -11.92 16.52
C SER A 76 -9.08 -11.10 15.25
N ASP A 77 -8.88 -11.80 14.14
CA ASP A 77 -8.79 -11.15 12.82
C ASP A 77 -10.08 -10.36 12.55
N GLU A 78 -11.26 -10.91 12.88
CA GLU A 78 -12.52 -10.21 12.74
C GLU A 78 -12.52 -8.88 13.48
N ALA A 79 -12.04 -8.89 14.72
CA ALA A 79 -12.00 -7.66 15.51
C ALA A 79 -11.08 -6.61 14.89
N LEU A 80 -9.95 -7.04 14.34
CA LEU A 80 -9.01 -6.14 13.68
C LEU A 80 -9.60 -5.57 12.39
N ILE A 81 -10.30 -6.41 11.62
CA ILE A 81 -10.97 -5.95 10.40
C ILE A 81 -12.10 -4.98 10.74
N ASP A 82 -12.88 -5.28 11.80
CA ASP A 82 -13.93 -4.36 12.25
C ASP A 82 -13.34 -3.00 12.60
N ALA A 83 -12.20 -2.97 13.27
CA ALA A 83 -11.52 -1.72 13.61
C ALA A 83 -11.13 -0.94 12.37
N MET A 84 -10.57 -1.61 11.36
CA MET A 84 -10.19 -0.98 10.10
C MET A 84 -11.40 -0.44 9.35
N MET A 85 -12.53 -1.14 9.41
CA MET A 85 -13.75 -0.67 8.76
C MET A 85 -14.33 0.56 9.48
N ALA A 86 -14.25 0.59 10.81
CA ALA A 86 -14.71 1.74 11.59
C ALA A 86 -13.76 2.93 11.46
N HIS A 87 -12.47 2.67 11.29
CA HIS A 87 -11.42 3.70 11.23
C HIS A 87 -10.46 3.40 10.07
N PRO A 88 -10.84 3.79 8.84
CA PRO A 88 -10.00 3.47 7.66
C PRO A 88 -8.55 3.95 7.74
N ILE A 89 -8.28 4.98 8.56
CA ILE A 89 -6.90 5.45 8.77
C ILE A 89 -5.98 4.36 9.33
N LEU A 90 -6.57 3.32 9.96
CA LEU A 90 -5.81 2.18 10.47
C LEU A 90 -5.26 1.29 9.35
N ILE A 91 -5.84 1.37 8.16
CA ILE A 91 -5.35 0.58 7.02
C ILE A 91 -4.03 1.17 6.57
N ASN A 92 -2.97 0.38 6.62
CA ASN A 92 -1.68 0.83 6.14
C ASN A 92 -1.70 1.01 4.63
N ARG A 93 -0.76 1.76 4.08
CA ARG A 93 -0.86 2.24 2.71
C ARG A 93 0.51 2.41 2.07
N PRO A 94 0.57 2.35 0.74
CA PRO A 94 -0.53 2.06 -0.18
C PRO A 94 -0.66 0.58 -0.44
N ILE A 95 -1.87 0.14 -0.76
CA ILE A 95 -2.11 -1.19 -1.30
C ILE A 95 -2.22 -1.05 -2.81
N VAL A 96 -1.48 -1.85 -3.56
CA VAL A 96 -1.50 -1.82 -5.02
C VAL A 96 -1.93 -3.17 -5.55
N VAL A 97 -2.85 -3.15 -6.51
CA VAL A 97 -3.37 -4.34 -7.19
C VAL A 97 -2.99 -4.27 -8.65
N THR A 98 -2.34 -5.32 -9.14
CA THR A 98 -2.01 -5.47 -10.57
C THR A 98 -2.36 -6.88 -11.01
N ALA A 99 -2.19 -7.16 -12.30
CA ALA A 99 -2.36 -8.53 -12.81
C ALA A 99 -1.37 -9.50 -12.17
N LYS A 100 -0.25 -9.01 -11.65
CA LYS A 100 0.78 -9.85 -11.03
C LYS A 100 0.55 -10.09 -9.55
N GLY A 101 -0.35 -9.35 -8.92
CA GLY A 101 -0.67 -9.55 -7.52
C GLY A 101 -1.08 -8.30 -6.79
N THR A 102 -1.26 -8.45 -5.49
CA THR A 102 -1.67 -7.39 -4.57
C THR A 102 -0.62 -7.26 -3.48
N LYS A 103 -0.23 -6.03 -3.17
CA LYS A 103 0.89 -5.83 -2.25
C LYS A 103 0.73 -4.55 -1.46
N LEU A 104 1.06 -4.62 -0.17
CA LEU A 104 1.29 -3.43 0.65
C LEU A 104 2.70 -2.94 0.30
N CYS A 105 2.79 -1.80 -0.36
CA CYS A 105 4.05 -1.33 -0.92
C CYS A 105 4.80 -0.44 0.06
N ARG A 106 5.39 -1.07 1.04
CA ARG A 106 6.26 -0.45 2.02
C ARG A 106 7.47 -1.36 2.22
N PRO A 107 8.68 -0.93 1.82
CA PRO A 107 9.00 0.37 1.22
C PRO A 107 8.41 0.56 -0.17
N SER A 108 8.45 1.80 -0.67
CA SER A 108 7.81 2.17 -1.94
C SER A 108 8.24 1.28 -3.11
N GLU A 109 9.51 0.97 -3.19
CA GLU A 109 10.07 0.16 -4.30
C GLU A 109 9.53 -1.26 -4.35
N ALA A 110 8.83 -1.70 -3.31
CA ALA A 110 8.17 -3.01 -3.35
C ALA A 110 7.17 -3.10 -4.51
N VAL A 111 6.62 -1.96 -4.96
CA VAL A 111 5.67 -1.94 -6.07
C VAL A 111 6.28 -2.47 -7.35
N LEU A 112 7.59 -2.32 -7.52
CA LEU A 112 8.27 -2.75 -8.75
C LEU A 112 8.12 -4.25 -8.99
N LYS A 113 7.92 -5.03 -7.94
CA LYS A 113 7.78 -6.49 -8.05
C LYS A 113 6.48 -6.91 -8.71
N ILE A 114 5.48 -6.04 -8.76
CA ILE A 114 4.17 -6.37 -9.31
C ILE A 114 3.79 -5.48 -10.50
N LEU A 115 4.70 -4.65 -10.99
CA LEU A 115 4.47 -3.88 -12.21
C LEU A 115 4.91 -4.66 -13.43
N ASP A 116 4.21 -4.45 -14.55
CA ASP A 116 4.60 -5.07 -15.82
C ASP A 116 5.97 -4.57 -16.26
N ASN A 117 6.25 -3.29 -16.05
CA ASN A 117 7.55 -2.70 -16.35
C ASN A 117 8.22 -2.25 -15.06
N PRO A 118 9.01 -3.13 -14.41
CA PRO A 118 9.73 -2.75 -13.19
C PRO A 118 10.97 -1.91 -13.45
N ASP A 119 11.39 -1.79 -14.71
CA ASP A 119 12.60 -1.07 -15.08
C ASP A 119 12.24 0.38 -15.35
N ILE A 120 12.01 1.13 -14.28
CA ILE A 120 11.56 2.51 -14.37
C ILE A 120 12.71 3.51 -14.46
N GLY A 121 13.96 3.04 -14.42
CA GLY A 121 15.12 3.92 -14.36
C GLY A 121 15.33 4.49 -12.98
N GLY A 122 16.08 5.56 -12.90
CA GLY A 122 16.35 6.21 -11.62
C GLY A 122 15.12 6.90 -11.08
N PHE A 123 14.94 6.82 -9.78
CA PHE A 123 13.82 7.44 -9.09
C PHE A 123 14.29 7.99 -7.74
N SER A 124 13.95 9.24 -7.46
CA SER A 124 14.25 9.84 -6.16
C SER A 124 12.97 9.99 -5.38
N LYS A 125 12.93 9.43 -4.18
CA LYS A 125 11.80 9.61 -3.26
C LYS A 125 11.77 11.05 -2.77
N GLU A 126 10.66 11.46 -2.17
CA GLU A 126 10.49 12.82 -1.67
C GLU A 126 11.54 13.19 -0.63
N ASP A 127 12.04 12.23 0.14
CA ASP A 127 13.07 12.47 1.14
C ASP A 127 14.48 12.48 0.55
N GLY A 128 14.61 12.29 -0.75
CA GLY A 128 15.89 12.29 -1.44
C GLY A 128 16.53 10.94 -1.63
N GLU A 129 15.96 9.88 -1.04
CA GLU A 129 16.53 8.54 -1.23
C GLU A 129 16.40 8.13 -2.70
N VAL A 130 17.50 7.68 -3.29
CA VAL A 130 17.51 7.21 -4.67
C VAL A 130 17.19 5.73 -4.71
N VAL A 131 16.22 5.38 -5.55
CA VAL A 131 15.75 4.01 -5.72
C VAL A 131 16.03 3.59 -7.15
N VAL A 132 16.38 2.33 -7.35
CA VAL A 132 16.60 1.79 -8.68
C VAL A 132 17.62 2.65 -9.44
N PRO A 133 18.91 2.50 -9.14
CA PRO A 133 19.93 3.21 -9.87
C PRO A 133 19.73 2.99 -11.35
N ALA A 134 20.05 3.98 -12.13
CA ALA A 134 19.95 3.88 -13.56
C ALA A 134 20.61 2.59 -13.99
N ARG A 135 19.92 1.88 -14.82
CA ARG A 135 20.41 0.66 -15.16
C ARG A 135 21.70 0.68 -15.69
N ASP A 136 22.12 1.16 -15.75
CA ASP A 136 23.23 1.02 -16.00
C ASP A 136 24.19 0.78 -15.53
N LYS A 137 24.16 0.70 -15.00
CA LYS A 137 25.04 0.47 -14.47
C LYS A 137 25.67 -0.45 -14.87
N SER A 138 25.62 -0.84 -15.32
CA SER A 138 26.18 -1.72 -15.69
C SER A 138 26.62 -1.84 -16.51
N ALA A 139 26.46 -1.61 -16.79
CA ALA A 139 26.87 -1.67 -17.55
C ALA A 139 27.36 -1.88 -17.80
#